data_6db2f0f4a030fa9dae69719e28ee0f4c
#
_entry.id   6db2f0f4a030fa9dae69719e28ee0f4c
#
_cell.length_a   1.000
_cell.length_b   1.000
_cell.length_c   1.000
_cell.angle_alpha   90.00
_cell.angle_beta   90.00
_cell.angle_gamma   90.00
#
_symmetry.space_group_name_H-M   'P 1'
#
loop_
_entity.id
_entity.type
_entity.pdbx_description
1 polymer ?
#
loop_
_entity_poly.entity_id
_entity_poly.type
_entity_poly.pdbx_seq_one_letter_code
_entity_poly.pdbx_strand_id
1 'polypeptide(L)'
;MKKYTFFLLLILLTGCASSRKAHVSATPDGKQYVVILSMDAFRWDLAGRSHTPTLDSLARAGTYAEIYPVYPSNTFPSHYAMATGLHPDHHGVVNNNFYDRKIGRKLSVFDAEDVRLPGFWSGEPIWNTAERQGLTANIFMWPGSEVPIDGHQATVWTPYSSKPTYYQRADWVIEAMTRPEAEIPELVMWYFEEPDATMHTYGPESPEAVGRAEHIDS
;
A
#
# COMPACT_ATOMS: atom_id res chain seq x y z
N MET A 1 -19.12 -28.53 66.81
CA MET A 1 -18.54 -27.47 65.99
C MET A 1 -17.78 -28.13 64.86
N LYS A 2 -18.35 -28.12 63.65
CA LYS A 2 -17.74 -28.72 62.44
C LYS A 2 -17.03 -27.63 61.65
N LYS A 3 -15.68 -27.76 61.45
CA LYS A 3 -14.88 -26.88 60.64
C LYS A 3 -14.95 -27.35 59.19
N TYR A 4 -15.48 -26.51 58.32
CA TYR A 4 -15.45 -26.73 56.86
C TYR A 4 -14.18 -26.09 56.28
N THR A 5 -13.28 -26.92 55.80
CA THR A 5 -12.07 -26.49 55.08
C THR A 5 -12.46 -26.29 53.62
N PHE A 6 -12.41 -25.05 53.16
CA PHE A 6 -12.68 -24.68 51.75
C PHE A 6 -11.40 -24.89 50.94
N PHE A 7 -11.41 -25.89 50.04
CA PHE A 7 -10.30 -26.12 49.11
C PHE A 7 -10.55 -25.25 47.87
N LEU A 8 -9.73 -24.20 47.70
CA LEU A 8 -9.75 -23.33 46.53
C LEU A 8 -8.93 -24.01 45.41
N LEU A 9 -9.60 -24.59 44.43
CA LEU A 9 -8.96 -25.19 43.24
C LEU A 9 -8.61 -24.10 42.26
N LEU A 10 -7.33 -23.67 42.23
CA LEU A 10 -6.81 -22.68 41.30
C LEU A 10 -6.55 -23.39 39.93
N ILE A 11 -7.47 -23.28 38.99
CA ILE A 11 -7.28 -23.78 37.62
C ILE A 11 -6.42 -22.74 36.85
N LEU A 12 -5.13 -23.03 36.71
CA LEU A 12 -4.23 -22.34 35.81
C LEU A 12 -4.58 -22.72 34.38
N LEU A 13 -5.34 -21.89 33.70
CA LEU A 13 -5.53 -21.94 32.27
C LEU A 13 -4.24 -21.43 31.59
N THR A 14 -3.30 -22.32 31.33
CA THR A 14 -2.20 -22.07 30.41
C THR A 14 -2.74 -22.09 29.00
N GLY A 15 -3.25 -20.95 28.55
CA GLY A 15 -3.54 -20.71 27.15
C GLY A 15 -2.23 -20.71 26.36
N CYS A 16 -1.89 -21.82 25.71
CA CYS A 16 -0.89 -21.82 24.65
C CYS A 16 -1.40 -20.96 23.51
N ALA A 17 -1.10 -19.66 23.56
CA ALA A 17 -1.13 -18.83 22.35
C ALA A 17 0.00 -19.34 21.46
N SER A 18 -0.31 -20.27 20.54
CA SER A 18 0.61 -20.62 19.47
C SER A 18 0.64 -19.43 18.51
N SER A 19 1.55 -18.49 18.76
CA SER A 19 1.89 -17.48 17.76
C SER A 19 2.53 -18.25 16.61
N ARG A 20 1.75 -18.45 15.53
CA ARG A 20 2.33 -18.83 14.25
C ARG A 20 3.26 -17.67 13.86
N LYS A 21 4.56 -17.84 14.05
CA LYS A 21 5.55 -16.96 13.42
C LYS A 21 5.30 -17.08 11.92
N ALA A 22 4.93 -15.98 11.30
CA ALA A 22 4.94 -15.90 9.85
C ALA A 22 6.35 -16.32 9.41
N HIS A 23 6.45 -17.41 8.64
CA HIS A 23 7.70 -17.80 8.03
C HIS A 23 7.97 -16.78 6.92
N VAL A 24 8.68 -15.72 7.25
CA VAL A 24 9.35 -14.92 6.23
C VAL A 24 10.46 -15.80 5.70
N SER A 25 10.33 -16.27 4.46
CA SER A 25 11.39 -17.00 3.78
C SER A 25 12.53 -16.01 3.55
N ALA A 26 13.57 -16.13 4.35
CA ALA A 26 14.78 -15.35 4.09
C ALA A 26 15.44 -15.92 2.81
N THR A 27 15.90 -15.03 1.94
CA THR A 27 16.76 -15.38 0.82
C THR A 27 18.08 -15.99 1.32
N PRO A 28 18.86 -16.72 0.48
CA PRO A 28 20.12 -17.32 0.89
C PRO A 28 21.12 -16.34 1.51
N ASP A 29 21.07 -15.06 1.15
CA ASP A 29 21.89 -13.97 1.71
C ASP A 29 21.31 -13.31 2.96
N GLY A 30 20.12 -13.73 3.40
CA GLY A 30 19.41 -13.14 4.55
C GLY A 30 18.67 -11.83 4.25
N LYS A 31 18.67 -11.36 3.00
CA LYS A 31 17.92 -10.17 2.58
C LYS A 31 16.41 -10.43 2.61
N GLN A 32 15.67 -9.37 2.88
CA GLN A 32 14.21 -9.38 2.83
C GLN A 32 13.75 -8.41 1.75
N TYR A 33 12.84 -8.88 0.92
CA TYR A 33 12.25 -8.09 -0.15
C TYR A 33 10.77 -7.84 0.14
N VAL A 34 10.33 -6.60 -0.05
CA VAL A 34 8.93 -6.20 0.14
C VAL A 34 8.42 -5.59 -1.15
N VAL A 35 7.37 -6.18 -1.70
CA VAL A 35 6.63 -5.63 -2.84
C VAL A 35 5.23 -5.25 -2.37
N ILE A 36 4.87 -3.98 -2.51
CA ILE A 36 3.55 -3.46 -2.17
C ILE A 36 2.85 -3.07 -3.46
N LEU A 37 1.81 -3.83 -3.81
CA LEU A 37 0.91 -3.49 -4.90
C LEU A 37 -0.36 -2.87 -4.33
N SER A 38 -0.73 -1.68 -4.81
CA SER A 38 -2.02 -1.06 -4.52
C SER A 38 -2.87 -0.98 -5.78
N MET A 39 -4.09 -1.47 -5.66
CA MET A 39 -5.16 -1.36 -6.66
C MET A 39 -6.21 -0.40 -6.09
N ASP A 40 -6.37 0.78 -6.72
CA ASP A 40 -7.26 1.83 -6.21
C ASP A 40 -8.72 1.40 -6.25
N ALA A 41 -9.44 1.68 -5.16
CA ALA A 41 -10.83 1.28 -4.94
C ALA A 41 -11.10 -0.24 -5.00
N PHE A 42 -10.09 -1.09 -4.83
CA PHE A 42 -10.31 -2.53 -4.73
C PHE A 42 -10.99 -2.87 -3.40
N ARG A 43 -12.32 -2.87 -3.43
CA ARG A 43 -13.17 -3.10 -2.26
C ARG A 43 -12.94 -4.48 -1.67
N TRP A 44 -13.12 -4.59 -0.36
CA TRP A 44 -12.97 -5.82 0.41
C TRP A 44 -13.79 -7.02 -0.12
N ASP A 45 -14.97 -6.75 -0.71
CA ASP A 45 -15.87 -7.77 -1.25
C ASP A 45 -15.65 -8.09 -2.74
N LEU A 46 -14.80 -7.32 -3.43
CA LEU A 46 -14.64 -7.43 -4.88
C LEU A 46 -13.99 -8.76 -5.29
N ALA A 47 -12.99 -9.23 -4.55
CA ALA A 47 -12.38 -10.53 -4.81
C ALA A 47 -13.39 -11.69 -4.70
N GLY A 48 -14.31 -11.62 -3.73
CA GLY A 48 -15.37 -12.62 -3.57
C GLY A 48 -16.46 -12.60 -4.67
N ARG A 49 -16.48 -11.53 -5.49
CA ARG A 49 -17.43 -11.33 -6.60
C ARG A 49 -16.78 -11.54 -7.97
N SER A 50 -15.47 -11.70 -8.02
CA SER A 50 -14.66 -11.78 -9.23
C SER A 50 -13.90 -13.11 -9.29
N HIS A 51 -13.54 -13.54 -10.49
CA HIS A 51 -12.66 -14.69 -10.65
C HIS A 51 -11.19 -14.20 -10.57
N THR A 52 -10.62 -14.26 -9.38
CA THR A 52 -9.27 -13.75 -9.08
C THR A 52 -8.36 -14.85 -8.52
N PRO A 53 -7.96 -15.84 -9.35
CA PRO A 53 -7.23 -17.01 -8.90
C PRO A 53 -5.85 -16.70 -8.31
N THR A 54 -5.18 -15.64 -8.79
CA THR A 54 -3.88 -15.19 -8.27
C THR A 54 -4.03 -14.63 -6.85
N LEU A 55 -4.95 -13.68 -6.63
CA LEU A 55 -5.25 -13.13 -5.32
C LEU A 55 -5.72 -14.21 -4.34
N ASP A 56 -6.57 -15.12 -4.80
CA ASP A 56 -7.03 -16.28 -4.01
C ASP A 56 -5.86 -17.19 -3.60
N SER A 57 -4.91 -17.40 -4.50
CA SER A 57 -3.71 -18.20 -4.20
C SER A 57 -2.82 -17.51 -3.17
N LEU A 58 -2.61 -16.20 -3.32
CA LEU A 58 -1.85 -15.40 -2.36
C LEU A 58 -2.53 -15.37 -0.98
N ALA A 59 -3.85 -15.20 -0.94
CA ALA A 59 -4.61 -15.22 0.31
C ALA A 59 -4.52 -16.59 1.03
N ARG A 60 -4.52 -17.69 0.28
CA ARG A 60 -4.34 -19.04 0.84
C ARG A 60 -2.91 -19.31 1.33
N ALA A 61 -1.92 -18.78 0.62
CA ALA A 61 -0.51 -18.96 0.98
C ALA A 61 -0.06 -18.02 2.12
N GLY A 62 -0.70 -16.87 2.25
CA GLY A 62 -0.37 -15.82 3.20
C GLY A 62 -1.48 -15.53 4.21
N THR A 63 -1.83 -14.25 4.31
CA THR A 63 -2.86 -13.76 5.22
C THR A 63 -3.76 -12.78 4.47
N TYR A 64 -5.06 -12.89 4.70
CA TYR A 64 -6.06 -11.93 4.23
C TYR A 64 -6.63 -11.15 5.41
N ALA A 65 -6.86 -9.85 5.22
CA ALA A 65 -7.53 -9.00 6.18
C ALA A 65 -8.28 -7.88 5.47
N GLU A 66 -9.45 -7.53 6.01
CA GLU A 66 -10.16 -6.31 5.63
C GLU A 66 -9.53 -5.13 6.38
N ILE A 67 -9.32 -4.03 5.68
CA ILE A 67 -8.78 -2.81 6.26
C ILE A 67 -9.73 -1.63 6.00
N TYR A 68 -9.74 -0.69 6.94
CA TYR A 68 -10.46 0.57 6.78
C TYR A 68 -9.47 1.65 6.32
N PRO A 69 -9.78 2.38 5.23
CA PRO A 69 -8.95 3.50 4.81
C PRO A 69 -9.04 4.65 5.82
N VAL A 70 -8.11 5.58 5.74
CA VAL A 70 -8.21 6.86 6.48
C VAL A 70 -9.37 7.71 5.95
N TYR A 71 -9.83 8.67 6.73
CA TYR A 71 -10.79 9.67 6.28
C TYR A 71 -10.07 10.99 5.97
N PRO A 72 -10.34 11.63 4.81
CA PRO A 72 -11.15 11.14 3.69
C PRO A 72 -10.45 10.01 2.91
N SER A 73 -11.27 9.07 2.41
CA SER A 73 -10.81 7.85 1.72
C SER A 73 -10.49 8.05 0.24
N ASN A 74 -10.08 9.27 -0.14
CA ASN A 74 -9.68 9.58 -1.50
C ASN A 74 -8.29 9.01 -1.80
N THR A 75 -7.96 8.87 -3.08
CA THR A 75 -6.72 8.27 -3.57
C THR A 75 -5.46 8.81 -2.87
N PHE A 76 -5.22 10.12 -2.95
CA PHE A 76 -3.97 10.70 -2.44
C PHE A 76 -3.87 10.68 -0.92
N PRO A 77 -4.91 11.12 -0.15
CA PRO A 77 -4.88 10.99 1.30
C PRO A 77 -4.62 9.56 1.78
N SER A 78 -5.30 8.57 1.18
CA SER A 78 -5.18 7.17 1.60
C SER A 78 -3.82 6.57 1.26
N HIS A 79 -3.32 6.77 0.03
CA HIS A 79 -2.04 6.21 -0.40
C HIS A 79 -0.86 6.85 0.33
N TYR A 80 -0.94 8.16 0.60
CA TYR A 80 0.12 8.83 1.35
C TYR A 80 0.07 8.49 2.84
N ALA A 81 -1.13 8.25 3.39
CA ALA A 81 -1.27 7.70 4.74
C ALA A 81 -0.64 6.30 4.86
N MET A 82 -0.83 5.42 3.87
CA MET A 82 -0.17 4.11 3.83
C MET A 82 1.36 4.22 3.76
N ALA A 83 1.86 5.21 3.03
CA ALA A 83 3.30 5.43 2.88
C ALA A 83 3.97 6.05 4.12
N THR A 84 3.23 6.86 4.91
CA THR A 84 3.80 7.61 6.05
C THR A 84 3.39 7.07 7.41
N GLY A 85 2.33 6.25 7.47
CA GLY A 85 1.70 5.85 8.74
C GLY A 85 0.97 7.00 9.46
N LEU A 86 0.76 8.14 8.80
CA LEU A 86 0.12 9.32 9.37
C LEU A 86 -1.30 9.51 8.83
N HIS A 87 -2.15 10.15 9.63
CA HIS A 87 -3.46 10.63 9.18
C HIS A 87 -3.33 11.89 8.29
N PRO A 88 -4.32 12.18 7.43
CA PRO A 88 -4.29 13.31 6.48
C PRO A 88 -4.03 14.68 7.10
N ASP A 89 -4.51 14.94 8.30
CA ASP A 89 -4.27 16.17 9.05
C ASP A 89 -2.80 16.33 9.53
N HIS A 90 -2.07 15.22 9.64
CA HIS A 90 -0.66 15.21 10.01
C HIS A 90 0.26 15.20 8.79
N HIS A 91 -0.08 14.46 7.72
CA HIS A 91 0.75 14.43 6.53
C HIS A 91 0.42 15.53 5.50
N GLY A 92 -0.62 16.34 5.74
CA GLY A 92 -0.94 17.54 4.98
C GLY A 92 -1.82 17.36 3.73
N VAL A 93 -1.87 16.17 3.15
CA VAL A 93 -2.67 15.89 1.95
C VAL A 93 -4.08 15.49 2.36
N VAL A 94 -4.94 16.48 2.55
CA VAL A 94 -6.28 16.28 3.13
C VAL A 94 -7.37 15.96 2.10
N ASN A 95 -7.08 16.08 0.81
CA ASN A 95 -8.00 15.72 -0.28
C ASN A 95 -7.21 15.58 -1.59
N ASN A 96 -7.85 15.03 -2.64
CA ASN A 96 -7.32 15.06 -4.01
C ASN A 96 -7.30 16.49 -4.60
N ASN A 97 -8.15 17.38 -4.11
CA ASN A 97 -8.20 18.79 -4.50
C ASN A 97 -8.52 19.66 -3.26
N PHE A 98 -7.62 20.54 -2.90
CA PHE A 98 -7.85 21.48 -1.79
C PHE A 98 -6.99 22.74 -1.93
N TYR A 99 -7.38 23.80 -1.23
CA TYR A 99 -6.63 25.05 -1.14
C TYR A 99 -5.98 25.16 0.24
N ASP A 100 -4.66 25.29 0.28
CA ASP A 100 -3.94 25.56 1.51
C ASP A 100 -3.72 27.07 1.70
N ARG A 101 -4.26 27.60 2.81
CA ARG A 101 -4.17 29.03 3.09
C ARG A 101 -2.78 29.50 3.49
N LYS A 102 -1.95 28.62 4.05
CA LYS A 102 -0.59 28.98 4.46
C LYS A 102 0.34 29.01 3.26
N ILE A 103 0.18 28.06 2.35
CA ILE A 103 0.93 27.99 1.08
C ILE A 103 0.39 29.02 0.10
N GLY A 104 -0.89 29.42 0.23
CA GLY A 104 -1.55 30.35 -0.69
C GLY A 104 -1.84 29.74 -2.07
N ARG A 105 -1.86 28.40 -2.18
CA ARG A 105 -2.04 27.68 -3.44
C ARG A 105 -3.04 26.53 -3.29
N LYS A 106 -3.57 26.11 -4.44
CA LYS A 106 -4.36 24.90 -4.57
C LYS A 106 -3.42 23.72 -4.84
N LEU A 107 -3.71 22.57 -4.25
CA LEU A 107 -3.24 21.28 -4.74
C LEU A 107 -4.34 20.66 -5.59
N SER A 108 -4.01 20.21 -6.80
CA SER A 108 -4.85 19.36 -7.62
C SER A 108 -4.04 18.14 -8.06
N VAL A 109 -4.52 16.95 -7.77
CA VAL A 109 -3.84 15.72 -8.20
C VAL A 109 -3.81 15.52 -9.72
N PHE A 110 -4.62 16.31 -10.46
CA PHE A 110 -4.61 16.33 -11.93
C PHE A 110 -3.62 17.34 -12.52
N ASP A 111 -2.89 18.06 -11.67
CA ASP A 111 -1.85 19.00 -12.07
C ASP A 111 -0.49 18.55 -11.53
N ALA A 112 0.39 18.14 -12.43
CA ALA A 112 1.71 17.63 -12.07
C ALA A 112 2.61 18.68 -11.39
N GLU A 113 2.39 19.98 -11.66
CA GLU A 113 3.15 21.05 -11.00
C GLU A 113 2.69 21.18 -9.55
N ASP A 114 1.37 21.14 -9.30
CA ASP A 114 0.83 21.16 -7.95
C ASP A 114 1.27 19.95 -7.13
N VAL A 115 1.20 18.75 -7.71
CA VAL A 115 1.61 17.50 -7.04
C VAL A 115 3.05 17.56 -6.59
N ARG A 116 3.94 18.15 -7.37
CA ARG A 116 5.39 18.21 -7.08
C ARG A 116 5.80 19.29 -6.11
N LEU A 117 4.88 20.09 -5.60
CA LEU A 117 5.18 21.11 -4.61
C LEU A 117 5.40 20.51 -3.22
N PRO A 118 6.63 20.52 -2.67
CA PRO A 118 6.91 19.88 -1.38
C PRO A 118 6.07 20.42 -0.21
N GLY A 119 5.66 21.68 -0.28
CA GLY A 119 4.94 22.35 0.82
C GLY A 119 3.61 21.72 1.21
N PHE A 120 2.99 20.91 0.34
CA PHE A 120 1.76 20.19 0.64
C PHE A 120 1.98 18.87 1.39
N TRP A 121 3.21 18.37 1.42
CA TRP A 121 3.54 17.02 1.87
C TRP A 121 4.35 17.08 3.15
N SER A 122 3.88 16.42 4.18
CA SER A 122 4.55 16.29 5.47
C SER A 122 4.67 14.83 5.88
N GLY A 123 5.56 14.55 6.82
CA GLY A 123 5.85 13.20 7.24
C GLY A 123 6.86 12.52 6.33
N GLU A 124 7.51 11.51 6.85
CA GLU A 124 8.51 10.74 6.13
C GLU A 124 7.87 9.49 5.51
N PRO A 125 7.85 9.37 4.17
CA PRO A 125 7.35 8.16 3.53
C PRO A 125 8.33 7.00 3.68
N ILE A 126 7.79 5.78 3.67
CA ILE A 126 8.56 4.54 3.92
C ILE A 126 9.75 4.35 2.97
N TRP A 127 9.68 4.85 1.73
CA TRP A 127 10.79 4.79 0.79
C TRP A 127 11.98 5.66 1.22
N ASN A 128 11.73 6.84 1.80
CA ASN A 128 12.79 7.67 2.38
C ASN A 128 13.40 6.98 3.62
N THR A 129 12.57 6.40 4.46
CA THR A 129 13.02 5.62 5.63
C THR A 129 13.87 4.43 5.21
N ALA A 130 13.47 3.69 4.18
CA ALA A 130 14.22 2.55 3.65
C ALA A 130 15.61 2.99 3.18
N GLU A 131 15.69 4.03 2.34
CA GLU A 131 16.96 4.52 1.79
C GLU A 131 17.88 5.13 2.84
N ARG A 132 17.34 5.81 3.84
CA ARG A 132 18.16 6.27 5.00
C ARG A 132 18.78 5.13 5.79
N GLN A 133 18.19 3.94 5.75
CA GLN A 133 18.71 2.73 6.37
C GLN A 133 19.63 1.93 5.43
N GLY A 134 19.95 2.45 4.25
CA GLY A 134 20.84 1.84 3.28
C GLY A 134 20.17 0.78 2.39
N LEU A 135 18.83 0.72 2.37
CA LEU A 135 18.06 -0.11 1.47
C LEU A 135 17.76 0.65 0.17
N THR A 136 17.48 -0.09 -0.90
CA THR A 136 17.08 0.50 -2.18
C THR A 136 15.57 0.44 -2.35
N ALA A 137 14.95 1.55 -2.77
CA ALA A 137 13.52 1.64 -3.01
C ALA A 137 13.21 1.99 -4.47
N ASN A 138 12.35 1.18 -5.12
CA ASN A 138 11.81 1.46 -6.45
C ASN A 138 10.31 1.72 -6.33
N ILE A 139 9.88 2.94 -6.72
CA ILE A 139 8.50 3.40 -6.53
C ILE A 139 7.87 3.70 -7.88
N PHE A 140 6.86 2.91 -8.23
CA PHE A 140 6.18 3.03 -9.52
C PHE A 140 4.79 3.65 -9.34
N MET A 141 4.67 4.92 -9.77
CA MET A 141 3.42 5.69 -9.81
C MET A 141 2.70 5.89 -8.46
N TRP A 142 3.34 5.62 -7.34
CA TRP A 142 2.70 5.77 -6.04
C TRP A 142 2.43 7.24 -5.71
N PRO A 143 1.21 7.61 -5.26
CA PRO A 143 0.89 8.99 -4.88
C PRO A 143 1.88 9.58 -3.88
N GLY A 144 2.49 10.70 -4.24
CA GLY A 144 3.51 11.38 -3.42
C GLY A 144 4.96 10.99 -3.73
N SER A 145 5.23 9.95 -4.54
CA SER A 145 6.59 9.56 -4.88
C SER A 145 7.31 10.55 -5.81
N GLU A 146 6.55 11.42 -6.48
CA GLU A 146 7.08 12.47 -7.36
C GLU A 146 7.69 13.66 -6.59
N VAL A 147 7.56 13.68 -5.26
CA VAL A 147 7.90 14.82 -4.41
C VAL A 147 9.18 14.54 -3.65
N PRO A 148 10.17 15.43 -3.70
CA PRO A 148 11.35 15.35 -2.83
C PRO A 148 10.98 15.81 -1.42
N ILE A 149 10.51 14.88 -0.59
CA ILE A 149 10.09 15.18 0.78
C ILE A 149 11.33 15.31 1.67
N ASP A 150 11.46 16.45 2.34
CA ASP A 150 12.66 16.82 3.09
C ASP A 150 13.96 16.69 2.27
N GLY A 151 13.86 16.97 0.96
CA GLY A 151 14.99 16.88 0.02
C GLY A 151 15.39 15.46 -0.37
N HIS A 152 14.62 14.45 0.03
CA HIS A 152 14.84 13.05 -0.32
C HIS A 152 13.73 12.52 -1.20
N GLN A 153 14.09 11.65 -2.12
CA GLN A 153 13.19 10.95 -3.04
C GLN A 153 13.75 9.55 -3.27
N ALA A 154 12.89 8.58 -3.59
CA ALA A 154 13.36 7.23 -3.92
C ALA A 154 14.39 7.26 -5.06
N THR A 155 15.39 6.38 -5.00
CA THR A 155 16.45 6.25 -6.02
C THR A 155 15.85 5.98 -7.41
N VAL A 156 14.83 5.15 -7.48
CA VAL A 156 14.06 4.92 -8.70
C VAL A 156 12.59 5.23 -8.43
N TRP A 157 12.04 6.13 -9.20
CA TRP A 157 10.63 6.46 -9.16
C TRP A 157 10.10 6.80 -10.55
N THR A 158 8.79 6.59 -10.75
CA THR A 158 8.09 6.92 -12.00
C THR A 158 6.88 7.78 -11.68
N PRO A 159 6.69 8.91 -12.37
CA PRO A 159 5.46 9.69 -12.23
C PRO A 159 4.25 8.91 -12.75
N TYR A 160 3.08 9.25 -12.23
CA TYR A 160 1.85 8.67 -12.75
C TYR A 160 1.68 8.96 -14.25
N SER A 161 1.33 7.94 -15.00
CA SER A 161 0.98 8.04 -16.42
C SER A 161 -0.01 6.93 -16.81
N SER A 162 -1.05 7.29 -17.51
CA SER A 162 -2.00 6.34 -18.11
C SER A 162 -1.52 5.72 -19.44
N LYS A 163 -0.36 6.16 -19.97
CA LYS A 163 0.15 5.69 -21.27
C LYS A 163 0.65 4.24 -21.28
N PRO A 164 1.46 3.78 -20.27
CA PRO A 164 1.88 2.39 -20.22
C PRO A 164 0.70 1.48 -19.95
N THR A 165 0.63 0.35 -20.67
CA THR A 165 -0.34 -0.71 -20.38
C THR A 165 -0.05 -1.35 -19.02
N TYR A 166 -1.01 -2.07 -18.42
CA TYR A 166 -0.79 -2.78 -17.16
C TYR A 166 0.33 -3.83 -17.27
N TYR A 167 0.42 -4.52 -18.40
CA TYR A 167 1.53 -5.45 -18.67
C TYR A 167 2.89 -4.73 -18.68
N GLN A 168 3.01 -3.58 -19.32
CA GLN A 168 4.25 -2.79 -19.29
C GLN A 168 4.60 -2.32 -17.88
N ARG A 169 3.59 -2.00 -17.06
CA ARG A 169 3.83 -1.64 -15.65
C ARG A 169 4.25 -2.86 -14.82
N ALA A 170 3.70 -4.04 -15.11
CA ALA A 170 4.15 -5.30 -14.51
C ALA A 170 5.61 -5.61 -14.88
N ASP A 171 5.99 -5.39 -16.14
CA ASP A 171 7.36 -5.59 -16.61
C ASP A 171 8.38 -4.76 -15.82
N TRP A 172 8.04 -3.55 -15.39
CA TRP A 172 8.93 -2.74 -14.56
C TRP A 172 9.26 -3.41 -13.22
N VAL A 173 8.25 -4.01 -12.58
CA VAL A 173 8.45 -4.71 -11.31
C VAL A 173 9.22 -6.00 -11.54
N ILE A 174 8.86 -6.76 -12.57
CA ILE A 174 9.57 -8.00 -12.95
C ILE A 174 11.04 -7.69 -13.25
N GLU A 175 11.32 -6.66 -14.05
CA GLU A 175 12.68 -6.23 -14.35
C GLU A 175 13.45 -5.86 -13.08
N ALA A 176 12.85 -5.09 -12.17
CA ALA A 176 13.48 -4.70 -10.93
C ALA A 176 13.81 -5.92 -10.05
N MET A 177 12.90 -6.89 -9.96
CA MET A 177 13.01 -8.06 -9.09
C MET A 177 13.82 -9.23 -9.71
N THR A 178 14.17 -9.15 -11.00
CA THR A 178 14.95 -10.20 -11.70
C THR A 178 16.38 -9.75 -12.05
N ARG A 179 16.83 -8.61 -11.54
CA ARG A 179 18.21 -8.14 -11.66
C ARG A 179 19.18 -9.06 -10.92
N PRO A 180 20.49 -8.90 -11.16
CA PRO A 180 21.48 -9.54 -10.29
C PRO A 180 21.20 -9.23 -8.81
N GLU A 181 21.35 -10.21 -7.92
CA GLU A 181 20.95 -10.14 -6.51
C GLU A 181 21.39 -8.87 -5.78
N ALA A 182 22.58 -8.36 -6.08
CA ALA A 182 23.09 -7.12 -5.48
C ALA A 182 22.36 -5.84 -5.94
N GLU A 183 21.56 -5.92 -7.01
CA GLU A 183 20.84 -4.80 -7.62
C GLU A 183 19.32 -4.88 -7.42
N ILE A 184 18.83 -5.95 -6.79
CA ILE A 184 17.41 -6.09 -6.49
C ILE A 184 17.05 -5.11 -5.37
N PRO A 185 16.06 -4.21 -5.59
CA PRO A 185 15.61 -3.29 -4.54
C PRO A 185 14.91 -4.06 -3.42
N GLU A 186 15.19 -3.70 -2.17
CA GLU A 186 14.55 -4.30 -1.01
C GLU A 186 13.09 -3.84 -0.83
N LEU A 187 12.74 -2.67 -1.35
CA LEU A 187 11.38 -2.14 -1.35
C LEU A 187 10.92 -1.81 -2.77
N VAL A 188 9.82 -2.40 -3.20
CA VAL A 188 9.09 -2.00 -4.41
C VAL A 188 7.69 -1.59 -4.02
N MET A 189 7.25 -0.39 -4.44
CA MET A 189 5.87 0.05 -4.31
C MET A 189 5.30 0.34 -5.69
N TRP A 190 4.08 -0.14 -5.93
CA TRP A 190 3.47 -0.10 -7.23
C TRP A 190 1.98 0.20 -7.13
N TYR A 191 1.51 1.16 -7.91
CA TYR A 191 0.13 1.64 -7.89
C TYR A 191 -0.57 1.42 -9.22
N PHE A 192 -1.82 0.97 -9.14
CA PHE A 192 -2.79 0.95 -10.23
C PHE A 192 -4.00 1.82 -9.89
N GLU A 193 -4.45 2.61 -10.88
CA GLU A 193 -5.67 3.41 -10.80
C GLU A 193 -6.96 2.60 -10.95
N GLU A 194 -6.86 1.31 -11.21
CA GLU A 194 -8.01 0.43 -11.36
C GLU A 194 -8.20 -0.45 -10.11
N PRO A 195 -9.43 -0.81 -9.80
CA PRO A 195 -10.69 -0.61 -10.55
C PRO A 195 -11.39 0.75 -10.35
N ASP A 196 -10.77 1.74 -9.67
CA ASP A 196 -11.37 3.06 -9.38
C ASP A 196 -11.88 3.76 -10.64
N ALA A 197 -11.06 3.87 -11.68
CA ALA A 197 -11.42 4.53 -12.94
C ALA A 197 -12.63 3.86 -13.63
N THR A 198 -12.69 2.53 -13.58
CA THR A 198 -13.83 1.77 -14.09
C THR A 198 -15.07 2.01 -13.23
N MET A 199 -14.93 2.01 -11.92
CA MET A 199 -16.04 2.24 -10.98
C MET A 199 -16.61 3.65 -11.07
N HIS A 200 -15.80 4.66 -11.35
CA HIS A 200 -16.26 6.02 -11.62
C HIS A 200 -17.14 6.10 -12.87
N THR A 201 -16.88 5.29 -13.87
CA THR A 201 -17.63 5.31 -15.14
C THR A 201 -18.92 4.48 -15.08
N TYR A 202 -18.85 3.28 -14.49
CA TYR A 202 -19.93 2.28 -14.57
C TYR A 202 -20.59 2.00 -13.21
N GLY A 203 -19.99 2.46 -12.12
CA GLY A 203 -20.43 2.20 -10.75
C GLY A 203 -19.74 1.00 -10.10
N PRO A 204 -19.66 0.99 -8.74
CA PRO A 204 -18.89 -0.03 -8.02
C PRO A 204 -19.53 -1.43 -8.02
N GLU A 205 -20.80 -1.53 -8.38
CA GLU A 205 -21.54 -2.80 -8.45
C GLU A 205 -21.64 -3.36 -9.89
N SER A 206 -21.03 -2.68 -10.86
CA SER A 206 -21.15 -3.02 -12.27
C SER A 206 -20.39 -4.28 -12.66
N PRO A 207 -20.84 -5.00 -13.70
CA PRO A 207 -20.08 -6.10 -14.30
C PRO A 207 -18.71 -5.66 -14.80
N GLU A 208 -18.58 -4.42 -15.25
CA GLU A 208 -17.32 -3.83 -15.72
C GLU A 208 -16.29 -3.73 -14.57
N ALA A 209 -16.72 -3.36 -13.36
CA ALA A 209 -15.85 -3.34 -12.19
C ALA A 209 -15.33 -4.75 -11.83
N VAL A 210 -16.22 -5.76 -11.90
CA VAL A 210 -15.85 -7.17 -11.71
C VAL A 210 -14.85 -7.61 -12.78
N GLY A 211 -15.16 -7.39 -14.06
CA GLY A 211 -14.27 -7.75 -15.16
C GLY A 211 -12.93 -7.04 -15.10
N ARG A 212 -12.87 -5.83 -14.53
CA ARG A 212 -11.60 -5.10 -14.33
C ARG A 212 -10.74 -5.74 -13.24
N ALA A 213 -11.35 -6.18 -12.15
CA ALA A 213 -10.64 -6.92 -11.11
C ALA A 213 -10.03 -8.23 -11.64
N GLU A 214 -10.80 -8.97 -12.44
CA GLU A 214 -10.34 -10.20 -13.10
C GLU A 214 -9.18 -9.95 -14.07
N HIS A 215 -9.25 -8.85 -14.82
CA HIS A 215 -8.17 -8.46 -15.74
C HIS A 215 -6.87 -8.07 -15.01
N ILE A 216 -6.97 -7.44 -13.83
CA ILE A 216 -5.78 -7.08 -13.05
C ILE A 216 -5.15 -8.33 -12.40
N ASP A 217 -5.96 -9.33 -12.06
CA ASP A 217 -5.49 -10.59 -11.45
C ASP A 217 -4.75 -11.48 -12.46
N SER A 218 -5.05 -11.35 -13.76
CA SER A 218 -4.53 -12.20 -14.84
C SER A 218 -3.15 -11.78 -15.33
#